data_3d6ac74ab7c2ffb57bdaf8b40072fae4
#
_entry.id   3d6ac74ab7c2ffb57bdaf8b40072fae4
#
_cell.length_a   1.000
_cell.length_b   1.000
_cell.length_c   1.000
_cell.angle_alpha   90.00
_cell.angle_beta   90.00
_cell.angle_gamma   90.00
#
_symmetry.space_group_name_H-M   'P 1'
#
loop_
_entity.id
_entity.type
_entity.pdbx_description
1 polymer ?
#
loop_
_entity_poly.entity_id
_entity_poly.type
_entity_poly.pdbx_seq_one_letter_code
_entity_poly.pdbx_strand_id
1 'polypeptide(L)'
;MIVFDHASKVYPNGTVGLKDVTLTIQDGEFVAIIGRSGAGKSTLLRSVNRMHDITEGTLTVEGVNVSTLKGKDLRRFRRGIGMVFQSFNLVTRTTVIRNVLAACVPEMPFWRVLLGAFRKQDKLTALESLDKVGILDKAYIRAEQLSGGQQQRVALARTLAQNPKIILADEPVAALDPVTAKQVMQDFVRINKDMGISILLNIHHVELAIEYADRIIGIRAGQIVYDGPAKAVDQAVLDRIYGESAPREETA
;
A
#
# COMPACT_ATOMS: atom_id res chain seq x y z
N MET A 1 -6.72 7.16 -11.23
CA MET A 1 -8.01 6.43 -11.12
C MET A 1 -7.78 4.93 -11.31
N ILE A 2 -8.42 4.08 -10.49
CA ILE A 2 -8.37 2.61 -10.55
C ILE A 2 -9.79 2.11 -10.78
N VAL A 3 -10.01 1.25 -11.79
CA VAL A 3 -11.33 0.71 -12.13
C VAL A 3 -11.24 -0.81 -12.26
N PHE A 4 -11.95 -1.51 -11.40
CA PHE A 4 -12.27 -2.92 -11.54
C PHE A 4 -13.65 -3.02 -12.20
N ASP A 5 -13.76 -3.79 -13.25
CA ASP A 5 -14.99 -4.02 -14.00
C ASP A 5 -15.22 -5.52 -14.13
N HIS A 6 -16.19 -6.03 -13.35
CA HIS A 6 -16.51 -7.45 -13.24
C HIS A 6 -15.27 -8.34 -13.00
N ALA A 7 -14.31 -7.83 -12.20
CA ALA A 7 -13.03 -8.49 -12.02
C ALA A 7 -13.11 -9.68 -11.06
N SER A 8 -12.65 -10.83 -11.51
CA SER A 8 -12.55 -12.06 -10.71
C SER A 8 -11.12 -12.57 -10.65
N LYS A 9 -10.77 -13.24 -9.56
CA LYS A 9 -9.49 -13.94 -9.39
C LYS A 9 -9.71 -15.30 -8.79
N VAL A 10 -9.42 -16.33 -9.58
CA VAL A 10 -9.34 -17.73 -9.13
C VAL A 10 -7.88 -18.15 -9.19
N TYR A 11 -7.37 -18.72 -8.09
CA TYR A 11 -6.02 -19.26 -8.02
C TYR A 11 -5.97 -20.68 -8.62
N PRO A 12 -4.77 -21.19 -9.03
CA PRO A 12 -4.63 -22.52 -9.61
C PRO A 12 -5.13 -23.67 -8.73
N ASN A 13 -5.15 -23.47 -7.41
CA ASN A 13 -5.68 -24.44 -6.43
C ASN A 13 -7.21 -24.37 -6.25
N GLY A 14 -7.92 -23.60 -7.08
CA GLY A 14 -9.37 -23.39 -7.00
C GLY A 14 -9.83 -22.36 -5.98
N THR A 15 -8.93 -21.76 -5.19
CA THR A 15 -9.30 -20.71 -4.22
C THR A 15 -9.76 -19.46 -4.95
N VAL A 16 -10.94 -18.95 -4.59
CA VAL A 16 -11.48 -17.69 -5.11
C VAL A 16 -10.93 -16.53 -4.27
N GLY A 17 -10.11 -15.70 -4.89
CA GLY A 17 -9.56 -14.49 -4.25
C GLY A 17 -10.43 -13.26 -4.43
N LEU A 18 -11.03 -13.10 -5.64
CA LEU A 18 -12.02 -12.06 -5.97
C LEU A 18 -13.13 -12.69 -6.79
N LYS A 19 -14.35 -12.22 -6.59
CA LYS A 19 -15.54 -12.70 -7.27
C LYS A 19 -16.40 -11.53 -7.73
N ASP A 20 -16.41 -11.29 -9.04
CA ASP A 20 -17.26 -10.29 -9.70
C ASP A 20 -17.16 -8.89 -9.05
N VAL A 21 -15.93 -8.40 -8.89
CA VAL A 21 -15.67 -7.10 -8.25
C VAL A 21 -15.83 -5.99 -9.28
N THR A 22 -16.77 -5.06 -9.01
CA THR A 22 -16.92 -3.80 -9.72
C THR A 22 -16.68 -2.66 -8.73
N LEU A 23 -15.62 -1.86 -8.97
CA LEU A 23 -15.14 -0.84 -8.05
C LEU A 23 -14.39 0.25 -8.80
N THR A 24 -14.66 1.51 -8.47
CA THR A 24 -13.88 2.66 -8.95
C THR A 24 -13.28 3.41 -7.77
N ILE A 25 -11.97 3.65 -7.81
CA ILE A 25 -11.23 4.47 -6.84
C ILE A 25 -10.71 5.69 -7.60
N GLN A 26 -11.06 6.88 -7.11
CA GLN A 26 -10.67 8.14 -7.74
C GLN A 26 -9.23 8.53 -7.39
N ASP A 27 -8.67 9.47 -8.15
CA ASP A 27 -7.35 10.00 -7.85
C ASP A 27 -7.38 10.80 -6.55
N GLY A 28 -6.33 10.63 -5.73
CA GLY A 28 -6.19 11.30 -4.45
C GLY A 28 -7.01 10.71 -3.29
N GLU A 29 -7.85 9.70 -3.51
CA GLU A 29 -8.60 9.06 -2.41
C GLU A 29 -7.67 8.31 -1.43
N PHE A 30 -8.00 8.39 -0.14
CA PHE A 30 -7.43 7.53 0.89
C PHE A 30 -8.44 6.44 1.29
N VAL A 31 -8.21 5.24 0.80
CA VAL A 31 -9.13 4.10 0.91
C VAL A 31 -8.55 3.02 1.81
N ALA A 32 -9.31 2.60 2.82
CA ALA A 32 -8.99 1.42 3.62
C ALA A 32 -9.81 0.21 3.18
N ILE A 33 -9.15 -0.94 3.06
CA ILE A 33 -9.76 -2.22 2.72
C ILE A 33 -9.81 -3.07 3.99
N ILE A 34 -11.00 -3.43 4.44
CA ILE A 34 -11.21 -4.24 5.65
C ILE A 34 -11.96 -5.54 5.34
N GLY A 35 -11.84 -6.51 6.23
CA GLY A 35 -12.50 -7.82 6.13
C GLY A 35 -11.70 -8.92 6.82
N ARG A 36 -12.28 -10.11 6.94
CA ARG A 36 -11.63 -11.27 7.58
C ARG A 36 -10.32 -11.67 6.89
N SER A 37 -9.48 -12.40 7.63
CA SER A 37 -8.33 -13.07 7.00
C SER A 37 -8.82 -13.99 5.88
N GLY A 38 -8.15 -13.98 4.72
CA GLY A 38 -8.55 -14.72 3.53
C GLY A 38 -9.74 -14.17 2.75
N ALA A 39 -10.33 -13.03 3.13
CA ALA A 39 -11.51 -12.47 2.45
C ALA A 39 -11.22 -11.93 1.03
N GLY A 40 -9.94 -11.77 0.62
CA GLY A 40 -9.56 -11.25 -0.69
C GLY A 40 -8.89 -9.88 -0.68
N LYS A 41 -8.68 -9.26 0.49
CA LYS A 41 -8.09 -7.91 0.65
C LYS A 41 -6.74 -7.76 -0.07
N SER A 42 -5.76 -8.61 0.28
CA SER A 42 -4.43 -8.57 -0.35
C SER A 42 -4.49 -8.96 -1.83
N THR A 43 -5.47 -9.78 -2.26
CA THR A 43 -5.69 -10.08 -3.67
C THR A 43 -6.14 -8.84 -4.42
N LEU A 44 -7.14 -8.10 -3.91
CA LEU A 44 -7.61 -6.84 -4.50
C LEU A 44 -6.45 -5.84 -4.62
N LEU A 45 -5.76 -5.58 -3.52
CA LEU A 45 -4.65 -4.63 -3.45
C LEU A 45 -3.52 -5.00 -4.41
N ARG A 46 -3.05 -6.27 -4.39
CA ARG A 46 -1.94 -6.74 -5.22
C ARG A 46 -2.30 -6.92 -6.69
N SER A 47 -3.59 -6.94 -7.05
CA SER A 47 -4.01 -6.92 -8.46
C SER A 47 -3.75 -5.56 -9.09
N VAL A 48 -3.85 -4.45 -8.34
CA VAL A 48 -3.63 -3.10 -8.86
C VAL A 48 -2.24 -2.93 -9.48
N ASN A 49 -1.19 -3.48 -8.86
CA ASN A 49 0.17 -3.46 -9.41
C ASN A 49 0.53 -4.73 -10.21
N ARG A 50 -0.47 -5.58 -10.47
CA ARG A 50 -0.33 -6.84 -11.19
C ARG A 50 0.69 -7.81 -10.57
N MET A 51 0.79 -7.85 -9.24
CA MET A 51 1.43 -8.97 -8.54
C MET A 51 0.55 -10.21 -8.60
N HIS A 52 -0.78 -10.02 -8.68
CA HIS A 52 -1.76 -11.05 -9.01
C HIS A 52 -2.50 -10.65 -10.29
N ASP A 53 -2.51 -11.52 -11.30
CA ASP A 53 -3.34 -11.34 -12.48
C ASP A 53 -4.79 -11.69 -12.13
N ILE A 54 -5.76 -10.87 -12.58
CA ILE A 54 -7.18 -11.24 -12.59
C ILE A 54 -7.41 -12.35 -13.62
N THR A 55 -8.43 -13.18 -13.41
CA THR A 55 -8.78 -14.30 -14.31
C THR A 55 -9.92 -13.95 -15.26
N GLU A 56 -10.83 -13.05 -14.85
CA GLU A 56 -11.98 -12.59 -15.62
C GLU A 56 -12.21 -11.10 -15.39
N GLY A 57 -12.94 -10.46 -16.28
CA GLY A 57 -13.23 -9.04 -16.23
C GLY A 57 -12.04 -8.17 -16.66
N THR A 58 -12.07 -6.89 -16.27
CA THR A 58 -10.98 -5.96 -16.59
C THR A 58 -10.51 -5.17 -15.36
N LEU A 59 -9.24 -4.79 -15.36
CA LEU A 59 -8.65 -3.88 -14.38
C LEU A 59 -7.90 -2.79 -15.14
N THR A 60 -8.36 -1.55 -14.97
CA THR A 60 -7.75 -0.37 -15.55
C THR A 60 -7.17 0.51 -14.45
N VAL A 61 -5.90 0.90 -14.58
CA VAL A 61 -5.21 1.79 -13.65
C VAL A 61 -4.59 2.92 -14.47
N GLU A 62 -4.88 4.18 -14.12
CA GLU A 62 -4.42 5.36 -14.86
C GLU A 62 -4.74 5.28 -16.37
N GLY A 63 -5.92 4.79 -16.71
CA GLY A 63 -6.38 4.61 -18.09
C GLY A 63 -5.73 3.44 -18.84
N VAL A 64 -4.88 2.65 -18.18
CA VAL A 64 -4.17 1.52 -18.78
C VAL A 64 -4.78 0.20 -18.34
N ASN A 65 -5.20 -0.66 -19.27
CA ASN A 65 -5.59 -2.03 -18.94
C ASN A 65 -4.37 -2.83 -18.48
N VAL A 66 -4.36 -3.18 -17.19
CA VAL A 66 -3.20 -3.80 -16.54
C VAL A 66 -2.89 -5.18 -17.11
N SER A 67 -3.91 -5.94 -17.56
CA SER A 67 -3.76 -7.30 -18.07
C SER A 67 -2.96 -7.37 -19.39
N THR A 68 -2.94 -6.28 -20.15
CA THR A 68 -2.24 -6.22 -21.44
C THR A 68 -0.74 -5.96 -21.32
N LEU A 69 -0.29 -5.42 -20.19
CA LEU A 69 1.10 -4.98 -20.00
C LEU A 69 2.06 -6.17 -19.93
N LYS A 70 3.24 -6.08 -20.56
CA LYS A 70 4.29 -7.10 -20.51
C LYS A 70 5.69 -6.47 -20.47
N GLY A 71 6.65 -7.22 -19.98
CA GLY A 71 8.07 -6.88 -20.08
C GLY A 71 8.42 -5.47 -19.56
N LYS A 72 8.91 -4.60 -20.44
CA LYS A 72 9.34 -3.23 -20.10
C LYS A 72 8.17 -2.34 -19.69
N ASP A 73 7.00 -2.50 -20.32
CA ASP A 73 5.82 -1.66 -20.03
C ASP A 73 5.24 -1.98 -18.66
N LEU A 74 5.18 -3.25 -18.29
CA LEU A 74 4.79 -3.64 -16.93
C LEU A 74 5.77 -3.10 -15.88
N ARG A 75 7.08 -3.11 -16.17
CA ARG A 75 8.08 -2.53 -15.24
C ARG A 75 7.90 -1.03 -15.11
N ARG A 76 7.64 -0.31 -16.21
CA ARG A 76 7.38 1.13 -16.20
C ARG A 76 6.10 1.46 -15.43
N PHE A 77 5.04 0.70 -15.65
CA PHE A 77 3.77 0.82 -14.94
C PHE A 77 3.95 0.69 -13.42
N ARG A 78 4.65 -0.37 -12.98
CA ARG A 78 4.91 -0.61 -11.54
C ARG A 78 5.73 0.50 -10.85
N ARG A 79 6.50 1.29 -11.60
CA ARG A 79 7.21 2.44 -11.02
C ARG A 79 6.29 3.55 -10.57
N GLY A 80 5.16 3.73 -11.25
CA GLY A 80 4.13 4.71 -10.86
C GLY A 80 3.32 4.28 -9.64
N ILE A 81 3.51 3.04 -9.15
CA ILE A 81 2.77 2.45 -8.03
C ILE A 81 3.76 2.04 -6.96
N GLY A 82 3.73 2.76 -5.84
CA GLY A 82 4.51 2.41 -4.66
C GLY A 82 3.89 1.25 -3.90
N MET A 83 4.71 0.40 -3.30
CA MET A 83 4.23 -0.71 -2.47
C MET A 83 4.93 -0.71 -1.11
N VAL A 84 4.13 -0.69 -0.05
CA VAL A 84 4.56 -0.82 1.34
C VAL A 84 4.05 -2.15 1.88
N PHE A 85 4.95 -2.98 2.40
CA PHE A 85 4.65 -4.32 2.89
C PHE A 85 4.67 -4.38 4.41
N GLN A 86 4.01 -5.36 4.98
CA GLN A 86 4.01 -5.67 6.41
C GLN A 86 5.43 -5.90 6.96
N SER A 87 6.29 -6.57 6.24
CA SER A 87 7.66 -6.95 6.63
C SER A 87 8.71 -5.93 6.18
N PHE A 88 8.43 -4.64 6.15
CA PHE A 88 9.32 -3.52 5.79
C PHE A 88 10.23 -3.74 4.56
N ASN A 89 10.71 -4.95 4.32
CA ASN A 89 11.59 -5.38 3.22
C ASN A 89 12.84 -4.49 3.09
N LEU A 90 13.46 -4.16 4.22
CA LEU A 90 14.70 -3.39 4.25
C LEU A 90 15.92 -4.33 4.24
N VAL A 91 16.99 -3.88 3.61
CA VAL A 91 18.33 -4.49 3.77
C VAL A 91 18.87 -4.01 5.11
N THR A 92 18.79 -4.86 6.14
CA THR A 92 19.03 -4.47 7.53
C THR A 92 20.46 -4.03 7.81
N ARG A 93 21.45 -4.69 7.18
CA ARG A 93 22.90 -4.42 7.37
C ARG A 93 23.43 -3.22 6.58
N THR A 94 22.59 -2.48 5.87
CA THR A 94 22.98 -1.26 5.16
C THR A 94 22.34 -0.02 5.78
N THR A 95 22.81 1.16 5.37
CA THR A 95 22.28 2.42 5.90
C THR A 95 20.85 2.70 5.41
N VAL A 96 20.13 3.54 6.18
CA VAL A 96 18.78 4.00 5.85
C VAL A 96 18.73 4.65 4.47
N ILE A 97 19.62 5.60 4.19
CA ILE A 97 19.67 6.27 2.88
C ILE A 97 19.88 5.28 1.72
N ARG A 98 20.71 4.24 1.90
CA ARG A 98 20.92 3.23 0.85
C ARG A 98 19.66 2.40 0.60
N ASN A 99 18.86 2.12 1.63
CA ASN A 99 17.56 1.49 1.46
C ASN A 99 16.61 2.35 0.63
N VAL A 100 16.60 3.67 0.83
CA VAL A 100 15.77 4.60 0.05
C VAL A 100 16.31 4.73 -1.37
N LEU A 101 17.64 4.85 -1.55
CA LEU A 101 18.29 4.91 -2.87
C LEU A 101 18.03 3.67 -3.74
N ALA A 102 17.69 2.53 -3.15
CA ALA A 102 17.27 1.35 -3.92
C ALA A 102 16.07 1.62 -4.84
N ALA A 103 15.23 2.60 -4.53
CA ALA A 103 14.13 3.06 -5.38
C ALA A 103 14.61 3.59 -6.74
N CYS A 104 15.80 4.16 -6.82
CA CYS A 104 16.38 4.74 -8.04
C CYS A 104 17.07 3.69 -8.95
N VAL A 105 17.39 2.50 -8.39
CA VAL A 105 18.13 1.45 -9.11
C VAL A 105 17.52 1.07 -10.48
N PRO A 106 16.19 0.92 -10.63
CA PRO A 106 15.59 0.55 -11.91
C PRO A 106 15.84 1.53 -13.06
N GLU A 107 16.25 2.78 -12.78
CA GLU A 107 16.55 3.82 -13.77
C GLU A 107 18.04 3.97 -14.05
N MET A 108 18.87 3.25 -13.28
CA MET A 108 20.32 3.37 -13.39
C MET A 108 20.87 2.41 -14.45
N PRO A 109 21.90 2.83 -15.22
CA PRO A 109 22.71 1.92 -16.03
C PRO A 109 23.36 0.86 -15.14
N PHE A 110 23.45 -0.37 -15.63
CA PHE A 110 23.98 -1.52 -14.87
C PHE A 110 25.34 -1.26 -14.20
N TRP A 111 26.28 -0.64 -14.93
CA TRP A 111 27.61 -0.32 -14.39
C TRP A 111 27.58 0.64 -13.18
N ARG A 112 26.60 1.58 -13.14
CA ARG A 112 26.43 2.48 -11.99
C ARG A 112 25.85 1.75 -10.78
N VAL A 113 24.95 0.81 -11.03
CA VAL A 113 24.39 -0.04 -9.95
C VAL A 113 25.53 -0.87 -9.32
N LEU A 114 26.38 -1.48 -10.16
CA LEU A 114 27.52 -2.28 -9.71
C LEU A 114 28.51 -1.48 -8.84
N LEU A 115 28.76 -0.22 -9.23
CA LEU A 115 29.67 0.67 -8.48
C LEU A 115 28.97 1.42 -7.33
N GLY A 116 27.65 1.29 -7.15
CA GLY A 116 26.89 2.06 -6.19
C GLY A 116 26.94 3.57 -6.44
N ALA A 117 27.12 3.99 -7.71
CA ALA A 117 27.38 5.37 -8.13
C ALA A 117 26.06 6.13 -8.36
N PHE A 118 25.36 6.48 -7.28
CA PHE A 118 24.15 7.31 -7.32
C PHE A 118 24.47 8.76 -7.73
N ARG A 119 23.56 9.38 -8.49
CA ARG A 119 23.66 10.81 -8.85
C ARG A 119 23.41 11.69 -7.63
N LYS A 120 23.89 12.93 -7.68
CA LYS A 120 23.58 13.92 -6.62
C LYS A 120 22.07 14.09 -6.43
N GLN A 121 21.31 14.13 -7.54
CA GLN A 121 19.85 14.23 -7.50
C GLN A 121 19.19 13.03 -6.81
N ASP A 122 19.64 11.79 -7.08
CA ASP A 122 19.11 10.58 -6.43
C ASP A 122 19.27 10.66 -4.90
N LYS A 123 20.43 11.17 -4.44
CA LYS A 123 20.71 11.35 -3.01
C LYS A 123 19.84 12.45 -2.40
N LEU A 124 19.60 13.56 -3.10
CA LEU A 124 18.71 14.63 -2.64
C LEU A 124 17.28 14.10 -2.52
N THR A 125 16.75 13.44 -3.55
CA THR A 125 15.41 12.83 -3.52
C THR A 125 15.26 11.82 -2.35
N ALA A 126 16.31 11.04 -2.08
CA ALA A 126 16.28 10.11 -0.95
C ALA A 126 16.23 10.84 0.41
N LEU A 127 17.01 11.91 0.59
CA LEU A 127 17.01 12.72 1.81
C LEU A 127 15.69 13.47 1.99
N GLU A 128 15.14 14.07 0.93
CA GLU A 128 13.82 14.72 0.94
C GLU A 128 12.71 13.73 1.29
N SER A 129 12.79 12.49 0.77
CA SER A 129 11.82 11.45 1.10
C SER A 129 11.91 11.02 2.57
N LEU A 130 13.11 10.97 3.16
CA LEU A 130 13.31 10.70 4.59
C LEU A 130 12.81 11.86 5.45
N ASP A 131 12.99 13.09 5.01
CA ASP A 131 12.48 14.28 5.69
C ASP A 131 10.95 14.28 5.74
N LYS A 132 10.28 13.97 4.62
CA LYS A 132 8.81 13.87 4.53
C LYS A 132 8.20 12.89 5.53
N VAL A 133 8.92 11.87 5.95
CA VAL A 133 8.47 10.89 6.96
C VAL A 133 9.12 11.11 8.33
N GLY A 134 9.83 12.24 8.52
CA GLY A 134 10.38 12.65 9.82
C GLY A 134 11.48 11.75 10.37
N ILE A 135 12.36 11.20 9.49
CA ILE A 135 13.46 10.30 9.89
C ILE A 135 14.79 10.66 9.22
N LEU A 136 14.94 11.90 8.78
CA LEU A 136 16.15 12.38 8.12
C LEU A 136 17.40 12.26 9.00
N ASP A 137 17.28 12.48 10.30
CA ASP A 137 18.36 12.37 11.30
C ASP A 137 18.98 10.96 11.35
N LYS A 138 18.25 9.94 10.90
CA LYS A 138 18.69 8.54 10.86
C LYS A 138 19.26 8.10 9.50
N ALA A 139 19.42 9.02 8.53
CA ALA A 139 19.78 8.68 7.14
C ALA A 139 21.04 7.80 7.02
N TYR A 140 22.01 7.99 7.89
CA TYR A 140 23.32 7.34 7.79
C TYR A 140 23.55 6.17 8.76
N ILE A 141 22.57 5.85 9.64
CA ILE A 141 22.67 4.68 10.52
C ILE A 141 22.19 3.42 9.80
N ARG A 142 22.51 2.23 10.33
CA ARG A 142 22.05 0.96 9.78
C ARG A 142 20.58 0.73 10.09
N ALA A 143 19.84 0.14 9.13
CA ALA A 143 18.41 -0.11 9.30
C ALA A 143 18.10 -1.11 10.43
N GLU A 144 19.03 -2.01 10.80
CA GLU A 144 18.91 -2.93 11.94
C GLU A 144 18.85 -2.22 13.31
N GLN A 145 19.31 -0.96 13.40
CA GLN A 145 19.30 -0.17 14.63
C GLN A 145 17.99 0.60 14.84
N LEU A 146 17.07 0.51 13.90
CA LEU A 146 15.79 1.20 13.93
C LEU A 146 14.72 0.39 14.65
N SER A 147 13.80 1.08 15.36
CA SER A 147 12.55 0.48 15.82
C SER A 147 11.65 0.07 14.63
N GLY A 148 10.64 -0.78 14.85
CA GLY A 148 9.72 -1.22 13.81
C GLY A 148 9.03 -0.05 13.10
N GLY A 149 8.54 0.94 13.84
CA GLY A 149 7.92 2.14 13.25
C GLY A 149 8.89 2.98 12.44
N GLN A 150 10.14 3.10 12.89
CA GLN A 150 11.19 3.77 12.11
C GLN A 150 11.51 3.00 10.83
N GLN A 151 11.58 1.66 10.88
CA GLN A 151 11.76 0.83 9.68
C GLN A 151 10.60 1.00 8.70
N GLN A 152 9.37 1.10 9.20
CA GLN A 152 8.19 1.36 8.37
C GLN A 152 8.27 2.72 7.69
N ARG A 153 8.69 3.77 8.41
CA ARG A 153 8.93 5.09 7.80
C ARG A 153 10.00 5.04 6.71
N VAL A 154 11.07 4.28 6.90
CA VAL A 154 12.09 4.08 5.84
C VAL A 154 11.50 3.37 4.62
N ALA A 155 10.65 2.35 4.81
CA ALA A 155 9.95 1.68 3.72
C ALA A 155 9.01 2.65 2.96
N LEU A 156 8.32 3.54 3.70
CA LEU A 156 7.48 4.59 3.12
C LEU A 156 8.33 5.64 2.37
N ALA A 157 9.46 6.10 2.95
CA ALA A 157 10.39 7.01 2.28
C ALA A 157 10.95 6.40 0.98
N ARG A 158 11.31 5.12 0.99
CA ARG A 158 11.73 4.39 -0.21
C ARG A 158 10.64 4.40 -1.28
N THR A 159 9.40 4.23 -0.87
CA THR A 159 8.25 4.29 -1.77
C THR A 159 8.07 5.69 -2.36
N LEU A 160 8.17 6.73 -1.54
CA LEU A 160 8.08 8.13 -1.99
C LEU A 160 9.20 8.53 -2.96
N ALA A 161 10.41 7.99 -2.78
CA ALA A 161 11.54 8.25 -3.68
C ALA A 161 11.32 7.77 -5.13
N GLN A 162 10.33 6.90 -5.36
CA GLN A 162 9.87 6.51 -6.71
C GLN A 162 8.96 7.55 -7.37
N ASN A 163 8.54 8.59 -6.62
CA ASN A 163 7.54 9.57 -7.05
C ASN A 163 6.24 8.91 -7.55
N PRO A 164 5.59 8.04 -6.74
CA PRO A 164 4.43 7.28 -7.17
C PRO A 164 3.18 8.15 -7.24
N LYS A 165 2.23 7.79 -8.11
CA LYS A 165 0.87 8.35 -8.12
C LYS A 165 -0.07 7.60 -7.18
N ILE A 166 0.21 6.34 -6.92
CA ILE A 166 -0.58 5.45 -6.09
C ILE A 166 0.34 4.75 -5.10
N ILE A 167 -0.05 4.69 -3.84
CA ILE A 167 0.61 3.88 -2.81
C ILE A 167 -0.34 2.76 -2.40
N LEU A 168 0.14 1.53 -2.51
CA LEU A 168 -0.50 0.34 -1.99
C LEU A 168 0.19 -0.07 -0.70
N ALA A 169 -0.55 -0.20 0.39
CA ALA A 169 0.01 -0.60 1.67
C ALA A 169 -0.71 -1.87 2.20
N ASP A 170 0.03 -2.97 2.26
CA ASP A 170 -0.48 -4.27 2.68
C ASP A 170 -0.09 -4.52 4.14
N GLU A 171 -1.02 -4.27 5.06
CA GLU A 171 -0.89 -4.39 6.51
C GLU A 171 0.31 -3.61 7.10
N PRO A 172 0.47 -2.32 6.78
CA PRO A 172 1.70 -1.58 7.10
C PRO A 172 1.92 -1.34 8.60
N VAL A 173 0.91 -1.58 9.44
CA VAL A 173 0.97 -1.34 10.90
C VAL A 173 0.77 -2.60 11.74
N ALA A 174 0.62 -3.78 11.11
CA ALA A 174 0.28 -5.01 11.82
C ALA A 174 1.33 -5.48 12.86
N ALA A 175 2.59 -5.10 12.67
CA ALA A 175 3.69 -5.47 13.57
C ALA A 175 4.11 -4.35 14.54
N LEU A 176 3.29 -3.29 14.66
CA LEU A 176 3.61 -2.11 15.45
C LEU A 176 2.73 -2.02 16.71
N ASP A 177 3.26 -1.42 17.75
CA ASP A 177 2.47 -1.04 18.92
C ASP A 177 1.43 0.04 18.55
N PRO A 178 0.33 0.18 19.33
CA PRO A 178 -0.77 1.09 19.00
C PRO A 178 -0.35 2.55 18.81
N VAL A 179 0.60 3.05 19.61
CA VAL A 179 1.06 4.45 19.52
C VAL A 179 1.83 4.67 18.23
N THR A 180 2.76 3.78 17.94
CA THR A 180 3.56 3.82 16.70
C THR A 180 2.69 3.61 15.45
N ALA A 181 1.68 2.72 15.52
CA ALA A 181 0.73 2.50 14.45
C ALA A 181 -0.03 3.78 14.08
N LYS A 182 -0.54 4.53 15.09
CA LYS A 182 -1.19 5.84 14.86
C LYS A 182 -0.26 6.85 14.20
N GLN A 183 1.00 6.92 14.64
CA GLN A 183 1.98 7.83 14.03
C GLN A 183 2.23 7.51 12.54
N VAL A 184 2.36 6.22 12.20
CA VAL A 184 2.53 5.79 10.81
C VAL A 184 1.28 6.08 9.98
N MET A 185 0.08 5.89 10.54
CA MET A 185 -1.17 6.27 9.87
C MET A 185 -1.26 7.78 9.60
N GLN A 186 -0.83 8.60 10.55
CA GLN A 186 -0.73 10.06 10.35
C GLN A 186 0.25 10.42 9.23
N ASP A 187 1.37 9.70 9.11
CA ASP A 187 2.30 9.91 7.98
C ASP A 187 1.63 9.60 6.64
N PHE A 188 0.82 8.53 6.52
CA PHE A 188 0.03 8.23 5.32
C PHE A 188 -0.97 9.35 5.00
N VAL A 189 -1.74 9.83 6.00
CA VAL A 189 -2.70 10.93 5.81
C VAL A 189 -2.01 12.19 5.32
N ARG A 190 -0.88 12.55 5.94
CA ARG A 190 -0.10 13.72 5.52
C ARG A 190 0.38 13.61 4.08
N ILE A 191 0.95 12.46 3.70
CA ILE A 191 1.43 12.20 2.34
C ILE A 191 0.27 12.29 1.33
N ASN A 192 -0.89 11.69 1.64
CA ASN A 192 -2.06 11.77 0.78
C ASN A 192 -2.49 13.23 0.56
N LYS A 193 -2.62 14.02 1.62
CA LYS A 193 -3.08 15.41 1.56
C LYS A 193 -2.08 16.35 0.92
N ASP A 194 -0.79 16.24 1.28
CA ASP A 194 0.24 17.17 0.82
C ASP A 194 0.67 16.89 -0.63
N MET A 195 0.58 15.64 -1.09
CA MET A 195 1.07 15.23 -2.39
C MET A 195 -0.04 14.80 -3.37
N GLY A 196 -1.29 14.68 -2.93
CA GLY A 196 -2.41 14.22 -3.76
C GLY A 196 -2.28 12.77 -4.24
N ILE A 197 -1.46 11.96 -3.56
CA ILE A 197 -1.22 10.55 -3.91
C ILE A 197 -2.41 9.71 -3.45
N SER A 198 -2.96 8.87 -4.35
CA SER A 198 -3.98 7.89 -3.96
C SER A 198 -3.38 6.82 -3.06
N ILE A 199 -4.02 6.52 -1.93
CA ILE A 199 -3.55 5.49 -0.99
C ILE A 199 -4.60 4.41 -0.84
N LEU A 200 -4.22 3.16 -1.10
CA LEU A 200 -5.01 1.97 -0.80
C LEU A 200 -4.33 1.20 0.31
N LEU A 201 -5.02 1.04 1.41
CA LEU A 201 -4.50 0.45 2.63
C LEU A 201 -5.29 -0.81 2.99
N ASN A 202 -4.63 -1.98 3.00
CA ASN A 202 -5.19 -3.17 3.63
C ASN A 202 -4.85 -3.14 5.13
N ILE A 203 -5.87 -3.19 5.99
CA ILE A 203 -5.69 -3.08 7.43
C ILE A 203 -6.65 -4.00 8.20
N HIS A 204 -6.16 -4.58 9.30
CA HIS A 204 -6.97 -5.39 10.21
C HIS A 204 -7.59 -4.60 11.37
N HIS A 205 -6.96 -3.49 11.76
CA HIS A 205 -7.46 -2.62 12.84
C HIS A 205 -8.55 -1.70 12.30
N VAL A 206 -9.82 -2.07 12.56
CA VAL A 206 -11.00 -1.36 12.06
C VAL A 206 -11.04 0.07 12.57
N GLU A 207 -10.68 0.29 13.83
CA GLU A 207 -10.65 1.61 14.46
C GLU A 207 -9.71 2.56 13.71
N LEU A 208 -8.51 2.09 13.34
CA LEU A 208 -7.58 2.89 12.54
C LEU A 208 -8.10 3.15 11.13
N ALA A 209 -8.81 2.17 10.53
CA ALA A 209 -9.43 2.39 9.22
C ALA A 209 -10.47 3.51 9.29
N ILE A 210 -11.36 3.49 10.28
CA ILE A 210 -12.42 4.50 10.48
C ILE A 210 -11.83 5.86 10.84
N GLU A 211 -10.77 5.90 11.67
CA GLU A 211 -10.16 7.14 12.14
C GLU A 211 -9.41 7.89 11.02
N TYR A 212 -8.73 7.16 10.12
CA TYR A 212 -7.77 7.77 9.20
C TYR A 212 -8.18 7.75 7.71
N ALA A 213 -8.99 6.80 7.26
CA ALA A 213 -9.40 6.73 5.85
C ALA A 213 -10.62 7.61 5.57
N ASP A 214 -10.71 8.10 4.33
CA ASP A 214 -11.90 8.81 3.86
C ASP A 214 -13.01 7.84 3.46
N ARG A 215 -12.64 6.68 2.89
CA ARG A 215 -13.54 5.65 2.35
C ARG A 215 -13.09 4.26 2.79
N ILE A 216 -14.07 3.41 3.08
CA ILE A 216 -13.83 2.02 3.44
C ILE A 216 -14.46 1.09 2.40
N ILE A 217 -13.69 0.10 2.00
CA ILE A 217 -14.13 -1.03 1.20
C ILE A 217 -14.14 -2.28 2.08
N GLY A 218 -15.32 -2.81 2.34
CA GLY A 218 -15.51 -4.06 3.09
C GLY A 218 -15.57 -5.27 2.15
N ILE A 219 -14.67 -6.23 2.34
CA ILE A 219 -14.61 -7.45 1.53
C ILE A 219 -14.98 -8.68 2.38
N ARG A 220 -15.85 -9.54 1.81
CA ARG A 220 -16.22 -10.84 2.37
C ARG A 220 -16.26 -11.90 1.26
N ALA A 221 -15.53 -12.99 1.43
CA ALA A 221 -15.48 -14.11 0.47
C ALA A 221 -15.22 -13.67 -1.00
N GLY A 222 -14.30 -12.72 -1.19
CA GLY A 222 -13.91 -12.20 -2.50
C GLY A 222 -14.87 -11.16 -3.10
N GLN A 223 -15.97 -10.81 -2.43
CA GLN A 223 -16.96 -9.84 -2.90
C GLN A 223 -16.91 -8.56 -2.07
N ILE A 224 -17.21 -7.42 -2.70
CA ILE A 224 -17.41 -6.15 -1.98
C ILE A 224 -18.80 -6.19 -1.37
N VAL A 225 -18.87 -6.08 -0.03
CA VAL A 225 -20.13 -6.04 0.73
C VAL A 225 -20.40 -4.66 1.33
N TYR A 226 -19.42 -3.79 1.33
CA TYR A 226 -19.54 -2.38 1.71
C TYR A 226 -18.59 -1.53 0.87
N ASP A 227 -19.05 -0.38 0.45
CA ASP A 227 -18.28 0.65 -0.24
C ASP A 227 -18.89 2.01 0.11
N GLY A 228 -18.20 2.80 0.92
CA GLY A 228 -18.72 4.07 1.38
C GLY A 228 -17.80 4.84 2.33
N PRO A 229 -18.26 6.02 2.80
CA PRO A 229 -17.48 6.85 3.73
C PRO A 229 -17.10 6.09 5.00
N ALA A 230 -15.88 6.30 5.48
CA ALA A 230 -15.38 5.65 6.71
C ALA A 230 -16.29 5.98 7.92
N LYS A 231 -16.76 7.23 8.00
CA LYS A 231 -17.64 7.70 9.08
C LYS A 231 -19.05 7.08 9.09
N ALA A 232 -19.46 6.41 8.01
CA ALA A 232 -20.74 5.72 7.92
C ALA A 232 -20.66 4.23 8.29
N VAL A 233 -19.50 3.78 8.73
CA VAL A 233 -19.31 2.39 9.19
C VAL A 233 -19.85 2.25 10.61
N ASP A 234 -20.99 1.60 10.73
CA ASP A 234 -21.65 1.24 11.99
C ASP A 234 -21.52 -0.28 12.27
N GLN A 235 -22.09 -0.72 13.39
CA GLN A 235 -22.07 -2.14 13.76
C GLN A 235 -22.75 -3.02 12.70
N ALA A 236 -23.83 -2.56 12.05
CA ALA A 236 -24.51 -3.32 11.01
C ALA A 236 -23.64 -3.50 9.76
N VAL A 237 -22.82 -2.50 9.42
CA VAL A 237 -21.81 -2.62 8.35
C VAL A 237 -20.72 -3.62 8.74
N LEU A 238 -20.22 -3.56 9.99
CA LEU A 238 -19.23 -4.50 10.50
C LEU A 238 -19.78 -5.94 10.50
N ASP A 239 -21.01 -6.15 10.90
CA ASP A 239 -21.66 -7.47 10.88
C ASP A 239 -21.80 -8.04 9.45
N ARG A 240 -22.05 -7.19 8.45
CA ARG A 240 -22.02 -7.59 7.03
C ARG A 240 -20.64 -8.05 6.59
N ILE A 241 -19.59 -7.31 7.00
CA ILE A 241 -18.20 -7.58 6.60
C ILE A 241 -17.65 -8.81 7.34
N TYR A 242 -17.86 -8.87 8.67
CA TYR A 242 -17.24 -9.87 9.54
C TYR A 242 -18.20 -11.01 9.93
N GLY A 243 -19.51 -10.85 9.74
CA GLY A 243 -20.54 -11.77 10.21
C GLY A 243 -20.69 -11.70 11.73
N GLU A 244 -21.25 -12.74 12.36
CA GLU A 244 -21.51 -12.81 13.81
C GLU A 244 -20.26 -12.65 14.70
N SER A 245 -19.07 -12.64 14.10
CA SER A 245 -17.79 -12.43 14.79
C SER A 245 -17.25 -11.02 14.58
N ALA A 246 -18.11 -10.04 14.31
CA ALA A 246 -17.67 -8.64 14.16
C ALA A 246 -16.99 -8.15 15.45
N PRO A 247 -15.94 -7.32 15.36
CA PRO A 247 -15.39 -6.62 16.51
C PRO A 247 -16.51 -5.81 17.17
N ARG A 248 -16.80 -6.05 18.44
CA ARG A 248 -17.75 -5.22 19.20
C ARG A 248 -16.95 -4.08 19.81
N GLU A 249 -17.46 -2.86 19.73
CA GLU A 249 -16.93 -1.76 20.53
C GLU A 249 -17.02 -2.18 22.01
N GLU A 250 -15.87 -2.29 22.67
CA GLU A 250 -15.84 -2.34 24.12
C GLU A 250 -16.30 -0.96 24.60
N THR A 251 -17.59 -0.87 24.96
CA THR A 251 -18.14 0.28 25.69
C THR A 251 -17.38 0.38 27.00
N ALA A 252 -16.47 1.34 27.07
CA ALA A 252 -15.79 1.75 28.30
C ALA A 252 -16.73 2.51 29.25
#